data_a1aa988638576d0fdc69dba2b4006d4b
#
_entry.id   a1aa988638576d0fdc69dba2b4006d4b
#
_cell.length_a   1.000
_cell.length_b   1.000
_cell.length_c   1.000
_cell.angle_alpha   90.00
_cell.angle_beta   90.00
_cell.angle_gamma   90.00
#
_symmetry.space_group_name_H-M   'P 1'
#
loop_
_entity.id
_entity.type
_entity.pdbx_description
1 polymer ?
#
loop_
_entity_poly.entity_id
_entity_poly.type
_entity_poly.pdbx_seq_one_letter_code
_entity_poly.pdbx_strand_id
1 'polypeptide(L)'
;KLSYEVMIGGGGKGDHPSFGILTAASEALKSIGFDLTINDLADGTIMWDALNSETAEMWCAAWQATLDPDMFQIYHSEGGSANYYAIYSDELDELVMEGRTNTDQAFRKAVYKEALDFIVDYAVEIPVYQRQNCVIYSTERVNADTFTPDVTTYYNWYGDIENMEMN
;
A
#
# COMPACT_ATOMS: atom_id res chain seq x y z
N LYS A 1 8.91 27.67 -9.56
CA LYS A 1 7.70 26.85 -9.59
C LYS A 1 8.12 25.39 -9.81
N LEU A 2 7.76 24.51 -8.90
CA LEU A 2 7.97 23.08 -9.05
C LEU A 2 6.84 22.49 -9.88
N SER A 3 7.16 21.57 -10.79
CA SER A 3 6.17 20.89 -11.65
C SER A 3 6.55 19.42 -11.76
N TYR A 4 5.61 18.55 -11.39
CA TYR A 4 5.78 17.10 -11.42
C TYR A 4 4.54 16.42 -11.99
N GLU A 5 4.72 15.20 -12.51
CA GLU A 5 3.65 14.32 -12.91
C GLU A 5 3.51 13.17 -11.93
N VAL A 6 2.25 12.85 -11.53
CA VAL A 6 1.93 11.66 -10.77
C VAL A 6 1.13 10.69 -11.62
N MET A 7 1.64 9.47 -11.76
CA MET A 7 0.99 8.40 -12.52
C MET A 7 0.04 7.61 -11.62
N ILE A 8 -1.13 7.27 -12.15
CA ILE A 8 -2.06 6.31 -11.55
C ILE A 8 -2.59 5.36 -12.62
N GLY A 9 -2.74 4.09 -12.27
CA GLY A 9 -3.36 3.07 -13.13
C GLY A 9 -4.88 3.01 -12.94
N GLY A 10 -5.57 4.16 -13.03
CA GLY A 10 -6.99 4.31 -12.72
C GLY A 10 -7.96 3.98 -13.86
N GLY A 11 -7.45 3.61 -15.03
CA GLY A 11 -8.27 3.27 -16.20
C GLY A 11 -8.63 4.44 -17.09
N GLY A 12 -8.07 5.63 -16.86
CA GLY A 12 -8.22 6.81 -17.71
C GLY A 12 -9.59 7.48 -17.67
N LYS A 13 -10.41 7.18 -16.65
CA LYS A 13 -11.79 7.69 -16.53
C LYS A 13 -11.99 8.74 -15.43
N GLY A 14 -10.98 8.92 -14.58
CA GLY A 14 -11.06 9.85 -13.46
C GLY A 14 -12.00 9.42 -12.32
N ASP A 15 -12.47 8.18 -12.33
CA ASP A 15 -13.41 7.64 -11.32
C ASP A 15 -12.71 6.79 -10.23
N HIS A 16 -11.43 6.58 -10.36
CA HIS A 16 -10.65 5.88 -9.34
C HIS A 16 -10.50 6.74 -8.07
N PRO A 17 -10.62 6.18 -6.85
CA PRO A 17 -10.47 6.93 -5.60
C PRO A 17 -9.18 7.75 -5.52
N SER A 18 -8.05 7.21 -6.01
CA SER A 18 -6.77 7.93 -6.06
C SER A 18 -6.82 9.19 -6.90
N PHE A 19 -7.63 9.22 -7.98
CA PHE A 19 -7.77 10.42 -8.81
C PHE A 19 -8.39 11.58 -8.02
N GLY A 20 -9.43 11.30 -7.24
CA GLY A 20 -10.06 12.32 -6.37
C GLY A 20 -9.12 12.85 -5.29
N ILE A 21 -8.35 11.96 -4.66
CA ILE A 21 -7.35 12.32 -3.65
C ILE A 21 -6.27 13.23 -4.25
N LEU A 22 -5.70 12.82 -5.38
CA LEU A 22 -4.65 13.58 -6.07
C LEU A 22 -5.16 14.91 -6.62
N THR A 23 -6.43 14.98 -7.05
CA THR A 23 -7.07 16.24 -7.46
C THR A 23 -7.11 17.23 -6.31
N ALA A 24 -7.56 16.80 -5.13
CA ALA A 24 -7.58 17.64 -3.94
C ALA A 24 -6.16 18.09 -3.52
N ALA A 25 -5.19 17.17 -3.59
CA ALA A 25 -3.79 17.48 -3.31
C ALA A 25 -3.22 18.50 -4.33
N SER A 26 -3.46 18.29 -5.64
CA SER A 26 -3.03 19.21 -6.70
C SER A 26 -3.57 20.63 -6.48
N GLU A 27 -4.85 20.77 -6.12
CA GLU A 27 -5.45 22.07 -5.85
C GLU A 27 -4.81 22.76 -4.63
N ALA A 28 -4.58 22.04 -3.55
CA ALA A 28 -3.93 22.58 -2.36
C ALA A 28 -2.49 23.02 -2.64
N LEU A 29 -1.73 22.22 -3.38
CA LEU A 29 -0.32 22.46 -3.72
C LEU A 29 -0.12 23.68 -4.63
N LYS A 30 -1.11 24.03 -5.47
CA LYS A 30 -1.05 25.24 -6.31
C LYS A 30 -0.85 26.52 -5.48
N SER A 31 -1.42 26.57 -4.29
CA SER A 31 -1.31 27.74 -3.40
C SER A 31 0.11 28.04 -2.94
N ILE A 32 0.99 27.03 -2.94
CA ILE A 32 2.41 27.13 -2.55
C ILE A 32 3.36 27.08 -3.75
N GLY A 33 2.82 27.15 -4.99
CA GLY A 33 3.64 27.18 -6.21
C GLY A 33 4.11 25.83 -6.70
N PHE A 34 3.51 24.74 -6.23
CA PHE A 34 3.75 23.39 -6.71
C PHE A 34 2.65 22.98 -7.71
N ASP A 35 3.03 22.54 -8.88
CA ASP A 35 2.14 22.13 -9.97
C ASP A 35 2.20 20.61 -10.12
N LEU A 36 1.13 19.94 -9.71
CA LEU A 36 1.01 18.49 -9.80
C LEU A 36 0.04 18.12 -10.93
N THR A 37 0.55 17.50 -11.98
CA THR A 37 -0.23 16.95 -13.09
C THR A 37 -0.58 15.49 -12.79
N ILE A 38 -1.86 15.12 -12.90
CA ILE A 38 -2.33 13.76 -12.69
C ILE A 38 -2.44 13.07 -14.04
N ASN A 39 -1.70 12.00 -14.22
CA ASN A 39 -1.74 11.15 -15.41
C ASN A 39 -2.51 9.85 -15.06
N ASP A 40 -3.81 9.86 -15.34
CA ASP A 40 -4.68 8.68 -15.17
C ASP A 40 -4.58 7.79 -16.39
N LEU A 41 -3.73 6.78 -16.31
CA LEU A 41 -3.42 5.87 -17.40
C LEU A 41 -4.58 4.90 -17.67
N ALA A 42 -5.01 4.83 -18.91
CA ALA A 42 -6.00 3.86 -19.38
C ALA A 42 -5.46 2.42 -19.34
N ASP A 43 -4.16 2.27 -19.57
CA ASP A 43 -3.43 1.01 -19.42
C ASP A 43 -2.42 1.11 -18.28
N GLY A 44 -2.71 0.39 -17.18
CA GLY A 44 -1.87 0.36 -16.00
C GLY A 44 -0.48 -0.25 -16.23
N THR A 45 -0.27 -1.01 -17.32
CA THR A 45 1.05 -1.60 -17.64
C THR A 45 2.10 -0.52 -17.88
N ILE A 46 1.70 0.62 -18.44
CA ILE A 46 2.59 1.77 -18.68
C ILE A 46 3.18 2.28 -17.36
N MET A 47 2.37 2.36 -16.30
CA MET A 47 2.86 2.75 -14.99
C MET A 47 3.89 1.75 -14.45
N TRP A 48 3.58 0.46 -14.53
CA TRP A 48 4.49 -0.58 -14.03
C TRP A 48 5.81 -0.64 -14.81
N ASP A 49 5.77 -0.40 -16.11
CA ASP A 49 6.98 -0.29 -16.94
C ASP A 49 7.83 0.92 -16.53
N ALA A 50 7.20 2.06 -16.23
CA ALA A 50 7.90 3.24 -15.74
C ALA A 50 8.50 3.04 -14.35
N LEU A 51 7.81 2.31 -13.45
CA LEU A 51 8.33 1.95 -12.13
C LEU A 51 9.52 0.98 -12.23
N ASN A 52 9.40 -0.05 -13.04
CA ASN A 52 10.48 -1.03 -13.24
C ASN A 52 11.74 -0.42 -13.89
N SER A 53 11.59 0.66 -14.66
CA SER A 53 12.68 1.40 -15.29
C SER A 53 13.13 2.64 -14.50
N GLU A 54 12.56 2.87 -13.31
CA GLU A 54 12.85 4.02 -12.44
C GLU A 54 12.71 5.38 -13.16
N THR A 55 11.73 5.49 -14.08
CA THR A 55 11.49 6.70 -14.85
C THR A 55 10.25 7.49 -14.41
N ALA A 56 9.42 6.92 -13.52
CA ALA A 56 8.28 7.63 -12.94
C ALA A 56 8.76 8.67 -11.92
N GLU A 57 8.31 9.93 -12.05
CA GLU A 57 8.62 10.97 -11.07
C GLU A 57 7.85 10.76 -9.77
N MET A 58 6.54 10.53 -9.89
CA MET A 58 5.63 10.21 -8.77
C MET A 58 4.59 9.19 -9.24
N TRP A 59 4.12 8.38 -8.32
CA TRP A 59 3.08 7.39 -8.62
C TRP A 59 2.17 7.16 -7.41
N CYS A 60 0.96 6.70 -7.67
CA CYS A 60 -0.01 6.33 -6.65
C CYS A 60 -0.58 4.95 -6.95
N ALA A 61 -0.36 4.03 -6.04
CA ALA A 61 -0.84 2.67 -6.11
C ALA A 61 -1.22 2.15 -4.72
N ALA A 62 -1.57 0.87 -4.64
CA ALA A 62 -1.89 0.23 -3.37
C ALA A 62 -1.10 -1.07 -3.22
N TRP A 63 -0.62 -1.29 -2.01
CA TRP A 63 -0.02 -2.56 -1.61
C TRP A 63 -1.04 -3.48 -0.96
N GLN A 64 -0.92 -4.76 -1.23
CA GLN A 64 -1.57 -5.79 -0.45
C GLN A 64 -0.52 -6.42 0.46
N ALA A 65 -0.72 -6.31 1.76
CA ALA A 65 0.19 -6.88 2.74
C ALA A 65 0.19 -8.41 2.68
N THR A 66 1.33 -9.00 3.05
CA THR A 66 1.51 -10.44 3.26
C THR A 66 1.19 -10.82 4.70
N LEU A 67 1.06 -12.12 5.00
CA LEU A 67 0.82 -12.60 6.37
C LEU A 67 1.99 -12.27 7.31
N ASP A 68 3.21 -12.39 6.81
CA ASP A 68 4.41 -11.97 7.54
C ASP A 68 4.71 -10.51 7.20
N PRO A 69 5.08 -9.65 8.18
CA PRO A 69 5.43 -8.24 7.94
C PRO A 69 6.82 -8.06 7.30
N ASP A 70 7.31 -9.05 6.56
CA ASP A 70 8.58 -8.99 5.84
C ASP A 70 8.58 -7.86 4.80
N MET A 71 9.53 -6.95 4.92
CA MET A 71 9.67 -5.76 4.07
C MET A 71 10.67 -5.92 2.93
N PHE A 72 11.32 -7.08 2.82
CA PHE A 72 12.47 -7.28 1.92
C PHE A 72 12.16 -6.94 0.45
N GLN A 73 11.05 -7.45 -0.09
CA GLN A 73 10.75 -7.26 -1.51
C GLN A 73 10.53 -5.80 -1.91
N ILE A 74 10.05 -4.98 -0.96
CA ILE A 74 9.62 -3.62 -1.26
C ILE A 74 10.71 -2.60 -0.94
N TYR A 75 11.49 -2.81 0.13
CA TYR A 75 12.37 -1.79 0.66
C TYR A 75 13.85 -2.16 0.70
N HIS A 76 14.21 -3.44 0.54
CA HIS A 76 15.62 -3.84 0.48
C HIS A 76 16.23 -3.55 -0.90
N SER A 77 17.47 -3.11 -0.96
CA SER A 77 18.18 -2.81 -2.21
C SER A 77 18.20 -3.98 -3.20
N GLU A 78 18.21 -5.22 -2.68
CA GLU A 78 18.12 -6.46 -3.47
C GLU A 78 16.70 -7.01 -3.56
N GLY A 79 15.69 -6.23 -3.23
CA GLY A 79 14.27 -6.64 -3.27
C GLY A 79 13.74 -7.00 -4.65
N GLY A 80 14.51 -6.71 -5.69
CA GLY A 80 14.20 -7.02 -7.07
C GLY A 80 13.12 -6.10 -7.64
N SER A 81 12.21 -6.67 -8.44
CA SER A 81 11.22 -5.89 -9.18
C SER A 81 10.11 -5.25 -8.33
N ALA A 82 10.13 -5.39 -7.02
CA ALA A 82 9.13 -4.78 -6.14
C ALA A 82 9.67 -3.57 -5.36
N ASN A 83 10.96 -3.24 -5.43
CA ASN A 83 11.52 -2.01 -4.88
C ASN A 83 11.25 -0.81 -5.81
N TYR A 84 9.98 -0.46 -5.96
CA TYR A 84 9.54 0.65 -6.82
C TYR A 84 9.86 2.03 -6.25
N TYR A 85 10.29 2.10 -5.00
CA TYR A 85 10.71 3.35 -4.36
C TYR A 85 12.15 3.73 -4.69
N ALA A 86 12.93 2.82 -5.30
CA ALA A 86 14.34 2.99 -5.62
C ALA A 86 15.16 3.46 -4.41
N ILE A 87 14.88 2.89 -3.23
CA ILE A 87 15.69 3.10 -2.03
C ILE A 87 16.85 2.14 -2.08
N TYR A 88 18.06 2.69 -1.94
CA TYR A 88 19.30 1.95 -1.87
C TYR A 88 20.08 2.42 -0.66
N SER A 89 19.86 1.78 0.50
CA SER A 89 20.45 2.16 1.79
C SER A 89 20.89 0.95 2.58
N ASP A 90 22.17 0.86 2.86
CA ASP A 90 22.76 -0.20 3.67
C ASP A 90 22.11 -0.27 5.06
N GLU A 91 21.78 0.90 5.67
CA GLU A 91 21.12 0.98 6.98
C GLU A 91 19.72 0.36 6.96
N LEU A 92 18.92 0.68 5.93
CA LEU A 92 17.60 0.10 5.79
C LEU A 92 17.66 -1.40 5.47
N ASP A 93 18.61 -1.81 4.65
CA ASP A 93 18.85 -3.20 4.30
C ASP A 93 19.19 -4.04 5.54
N GLU A 94 20.05 -3.54 6.43
CA GLU A 94 20.38 -4.20 7.69
C GLU A 94 19.14 -4.37 8.57
N LEU A 95 18.34 -3.31 8.78
CA LEU A 95 17.10 -3.36 9.56
C LEU A 95 16.10 -4.37 8.99
N VAL A 96 15.90 -4.34 7.68
CA VAL A 96 14.99 -5.28 6.99
C VAL A 96 15.45 -6.73 7.18
N MET A 97 16.76 -7.00 7.05
CA MET A 97 17.33 -8.34 7.22
C MET A 97 17.28 -8.81 8.67
N GLU A 98 17.52 -7.94 9.65
CA GLU A 98 17.38 -8.27 11.06
C GLU A 98 15.95 -8.68 11.41
N GLY A 99 14.95 -7.93 10.94
CA GLY A 99 13.54 -8.26 11.12
C GLY A 99 13.14 -9.56 10.43
N ARG A 100 13.68 -9.83 9.24
CA ARG A 100 13.39 -11.02 8.44
C ARG A 100 13.97 -12.30 9.02
N THR A 101 15.18 -12.25 9.54
CA THR A 101 15.93 -13.44 9.98
C THR A 101 15.70 -13.81 11.45
N ASN A 102 14.99 -13.00 12.21
CA ASN A 102 14.68 -13.26 13.62
C ASN A 102 13.26 -13.79 13.80
N THR A 103 13.04 -14.67 14.78
CA THR A 103 11.73 -15.23 15.11
C THR A 103 11.12 -14.65 16.39
N ASP A 104 11.88 -13.88 17.18
CA ASP A 104 11.34 -13.20 18.35
C ASP A 104 10.46 -12.02 17.95
N GLN A 105 9.18 -12.08 18.29
CA GLN A 105 8.19 -11.07 17.88
C GLN A 105 8.47 -9.68 18.48
N ALA A 106 8.98 -9.62 19.72
CA ALA A 106 9.27 -8.33 20.35
C ALA A 106 10.46 -7.66 19.69
N PHE A 107 11.49 -8.43 19.37
CA PHE A 107 12.64 -7.97 18.62
C PHE A 107 12.21 -7.48 17.20
N ARG A 108 11.50 -8.31 16.44
CA ARG A 108 11.02 -7.95 15.10
C ARG A 108 10.19 -6.68 15.10
N LYS A 109 9.29 -6.54 16.09
CA LYS A 109 8.47 -5.33 16.23
C LYS A 109 9.31 -4.07 16.45
N ALA A 110 10.38 -4.16 17.24
CA ALA A 110 11.27 -3.03 17.48
C ALA A 110 12.05 -2.65 16.22
N VAL A 111 12.65 -3.63 15.54
CA VAL A 111 13.44 -3.42 14.33
C VAL A 111 12.57 -2.91 13.17
N TYR A 112 11.40 -3.51 12.93
CA TYR A 112 10.51 -3.02 11.87
C TYR A 112 9.93 -1.63 12.18
N LYS A 113 9.79 -1.28 13.46
CA LYS A 113 9.44 0.11 13.81
C LYS A 113 10.54 1.07 13.38
N GLU A 114 11.80 0.73 13.64
CA GLU A 114 12.95 1.54 13.25
C GLU A 114 13.06 1.66 11.72
N ALA A 115 12.87 0.55 10.99
CA ALA A 115 12.82 0.56 9.54
C ALA A 115 11.68 1.47 8.99
N LEU A 116 10.50 1.43 9.62
CA LEU A 116 9.39 2.30 9.24
C LEU A 116 9.67 3.78 9.55
N ASP A 117 10.28 4.07 10.69
CA ASP A 117 10.70 5.44 11.03
C ASP A 117 11.71 5.97 9.98
N PHE A 118 12.68 5.12 9.55
CA PHE A 118 13.61 5.44 8.47
C PHE A 118 12.89 5.76 7.15
N ILE A 119 11.95 4.91 6.72
CA ILE A 119 11.20 5.09 5.47
C ILE A 119 10.41 6.41 5.50
N VAL A 120 9.76 6.71 6.63
CA VAL A 120 9.01 7.97 6.80
C VAL A 120 9.93 9.19 6.75
N ASP A 121 11.08 9.14 7.41
CA ASP A 121 12.06 10.23 7.40
C ASP A 121 12.72 10.43 6.02
N TYR A 122 12.91 9.34 5.29
CA TYR A 122 13.40 9.37 3.91
C TYR A 122 12.37 9.99 2.94
N ALA A 123 11.09 9.98 3.33
CA ALA A 123 9.97 10.63 2.64
C ALA A 123 9.71 10.16 1.19
N VAL A 124 9.98 8.89 0.88
CA VAL A 124 9.67 8.28 -0.43
C VAL A 124 8.23 7.87 -0.58
N GLU A 125 7.51 7.70 0.53
CA GLU A 125 6.13 7.25 0.57
C GLU A 125 5.27 8.15 1.43
N ILE A 126 4.07 8.47 0.94
CA ILE A 126 3.03 9.17 1.71
C ILE A 126 1.86 8.23 1.87
N PRO A 127 1.71 7.55 3.02
CA PRO A 127 0.54 6.70 3.29
C PRO A 127 -0.72 7.55 3.35
N VAL A 128 -1.74 7.20 2.56
CA VAL A 128 -2.97 8.00 2.45
C VAL A 128 -4.13 7.36 3.19
N TYR A 129 -4.44 6.08 2.91
CA TYR A 129 -5.49 5.35 3.60
C TYR A 129 -5.31 3.83 3.47
N GLN A 130 -5.89 3.12 4.42
CA GLN A 130 -6.04 1.68 4.35
C GLN A 130 -7.51 1.34 4.06
N ARG A 131 -7.75 0.52 3.03
CA ARG A 131 -9.09 0.04 2.70
C ARG A 131 -9.57 -0.94 3.76
N GLN A 132 -10.80 -0.78 4.20
CA GLN A 132 -11.47 -1.75 5.05
C GLN A 132 -12.21 -2.79 4.18
N ASN A 133 -12.13 -4.05 4.57
CA ASN A 133 -12.98 -5.09 3.99
C ASN A 133 -14.37 -5.01 4.62
N CYS A 134 -15.40 -5.11 3.77
CA CYS A 134 -16.80 -5.11 4.20
C CYS A 134 -17.50 -6.32 3.60
N VAL A 135 -18.25 -7.02 4.43
CA VAL A 135 -19.12 -8.13 4.00
C VAL A 135 -20.55 -7.78 4.37
N ILE A 136 -21.43 -7.84 3.38
CA ILE A 136 -22.86 -7.59 3.56
C ILE A 136 -23.58 -8.94 3.44
N TYR A 137 -24.37 -9.28 4.44
CA TYR A 137 -25.14 -10.52 4.46
C TYR A 137 -26.56 -10.28 5.01
N SER A 138 -27.48 -11.21 4.72
CA SER A 138 -28.86 -11.15 5.22
C SER A 138 -28.95 -11.74 6.62
N THR A 139 -29.28 -10.92 7.60
CA THR A 139 -29.54 -11.36 8.98
C THR A 139 -30.83 -12.17 9.15
N GLU A 140 -31.71 -12.19 8.14
CA GLU A 140 -32.87 -13.08 8.10
C GLU A 140 -32.51 -14.51 7.75
N ARG A 141 -31.36 -14.70 7.02
CA ARG A 141 -30.92 -16.00 6.52
C ARG A 141 -29.77 -16.57 7.29
N VAL A 142 -28.88 -15.72 7.79
CA VAL A 142 -27.67 -16.11 8.52
C VAL A 142 -27.81 -15.72 9.97
N ASN A 143 -27.53 -16.67 10.86
CA ASN A 143 -27.42 -16.37 12.28
C ASN A 143 -26.19 -15.51 12.52
N ALA A 144 -26.42 -14.22 12.84
CA ALA A 144 -25.36 -13.23 12.99
C ALA A 144 -24.36 -13.58 14.09
N ASP A 145 -24.79 -14.31 15.12
CA ASP A 145 -23.92 -14.72 16.24
C ASP A 145 -22.88 -15.80 15.84
N THR A 146 -23.10 -16.45 14.70
CA THR A 146 -22.21 -17.47 14.15
C THR A 146 -21.31 -16.95 13.02
N PHE A 147 -21.49 -15.66 12.65
CA PHE A 147 -20.67 -15.04 11.63
C PHE A 147 -19.27 -14.69 12.18
N THR A 148 -18.25 -14.85 11.36
CA THR A 148 -16.87 -14.48 11.70
C THR A 148 -16.80 -13.05 12.22
N PRO A 149 -16.34 -12.83 13.48
CA PRO A 149 -16.36 -11.51 14.11
C PRO A 149 -15.35 -10.54 13.51
N ASP A 150 -14.22 -11.05 13.02
CA ASP A 150 -13.07 -10.26 12.60
C ASP A 150 -12.67 -10.56 11.14
N VAL A 151 -13.29 -9.87 10.20
CA VAL A 151 -12.85 -9.89 8.80
C VAL A 151 -11.69 -8.91 8.64
N THR A 152 -10.52 -9.44 8.31
CA THR A 152 -9.29 -8.67 8.12
C THR A 152 -8.76 -8.82 6.68
N THR A 153 -7.67 -8.17 6.37
CA THR A 153 -6.93 -8.39 5.11
C THR A 153 -6.44 -9.84 4.97
N TYR A 154 -6.22 -10.51 6.09
CA TYR A 154 -5.66 -11.87 6.15
C TYR A 154 -6.69 -12.94 6.46
N TYR A 155 -7.83 -12.57 7.04
CA TYR A 155 -8.88 -13.48 7.46
C TYR A 155 -10.20 -13.09 6.81
N ASN A 156 -10.67 -13.92 5.90
CA ASN A 156 -11.88 -13.64 5.12
C ASN A 156 -13.13 -14.21 5.83
N TRP A 157 -14.31 -13.72 5.46
CA TRP A 157 -15.60 -14.14 6.02
C TRP A 157 -15.86 -15.66 5.91
N TYR A 158 -15.27 -16.32 4.92
CA TYR A 158 -15.42 -17.77 4.73
C TYR A 158 -14.38 -18.60 5.49
N GLY A 159 -13.51 -17.98 6.28
CA GLY A 159 -12.52 -18.68 7.09
C GLY A 159 -13.13 -19.66 8.09
N ASP A 160 -14.30 -19.31 8.64
CA ASP A 160 -15.08 -20.13 9.59
C ASP A 160 -16.44 -20.57 9.01
N ILE A 161 -16.51 -20.77 7.71
CA ILE A 161 -17.79 -21.06 7.04
C ILE A 161 -18.50 -22.32 7.58
N GLU A 162 -17.71 -23.29 8.08
CA GLU A 162 -18.23 -24.50 8.72
C GLU A 162 -18.92 -24.26 10.05
N ASN A 163 -18.68 -23.12 10.69
CA ASN A 163 -19.31 -22.71 11.95
C ASN A 163 -20.52 -21.81 11.75
N MET A 164 -20.77 -21.38 10.51
CA MET A 164 -21.89 -20.51 10.18
C MET A 164 -23.19 -21.28 10.13
N GLU A 165 -24.22 -20.76 10.79
CA GLU A 165 -25.56 -21.34 10.81
C GLU A 165 -26.54 -20.48 10.01
N MET A 166 -27.48 -21.18 9.37
CA MET A 166 -28.63 -20.52 8.72
C MET A 166 -29.78 -20.47 9.72
N ASN A 167 -30.54 -19.35 9.70
CA ASN A 167 -31.76 -19.21 10.50
C ASN A 167 -32.88 -20.08 9.96
#